data_41786e33d8cf389f6a49a4fbb53d8465
#
_entry.id   41786e33d8cf389f6a49a4fbb53d8465
#
_cell.length_a   1.000
_cell.length_b   1.000
_cell.length_c   1.000
_cell.angle_alpha   90.00
_cell.angle_beta   90.00
_cell.angle_gamma   90.00
#
_symmetry.space_group_name_H-M   'P 1'
#
loop_
_entity.id
_entity.type
_entity.pdbx_description
1 polymer ?
#
loop_
_entity_poly.entity_id
_entity_poly.type
_entity_poly.pdbx_seq_one_letter_code
_entity_poly.pdbx_strand_id
1 'polypeptide(L)'
;MIFAFDLFEPYEFQFFRNGLIVSTIAGALCGLLGVFVILRGMSYIGHGLSHAVFGGAAASAVMKVNYFLGAGIWGVVSGLLIARVARRRVIGADAAIGVVTTASFALGLALMNRYGQASKSIEAVLFGSVLGVKVADIYAVSLVAFLGLAVVVLGYRKLLFSTFDRDVAQVSNVRVSLVEAVLLAMISLTILVTMRVIGTLLISALLVIPAASARMTTNSFSRLLWVSPIIGAVTCFFGMNLSYHLDTSASATIILLDAIVFIIVYAIAGTRNRAKMASLGHL
;
A
#
# COMPACT_ATOMS: atom_id res chain seq x y z
N MET A 1 27.85 -16.85 -26.66
CA MET A 1 26.40 -16.77 -26.95
C MET A 1 25.94 -15.40 -26.47
N ILE A 2 25.87 -14.42 -27.35
CA ILE A 2 25.46 -13.04 -27.02
C ILE A 2 23.95 -13.13 -26.82
N PHE A 3 23.48 -13.01 -25.58
CA PHE A 3 22.06 -12.86 -25.28
C PHE A 3 21.63 -11.54 -25.97
N ALA A 4 20.93 -11.66 -27.09
CA ALA A 4 20.19 -10.56 -27.64
C ALA A 4 19.10 -10.21 -26.60
N PHE A 5 19.33 -9.21 -25.78
CA PHE A 5 18.34 -8.68 -24.84
C PHE A 5 17.23 -8.05 -25.68
N ASP A 6 16.20 -8.80 -25.98
CA ASP A 6 14.99 -8.24 -26.58
C ASP A 6 14.15 -7.59 -25.49
N LEU A 7 14.28 -6.27 -25.35
CA LEU A 7 13.58 -5.45 -24.36
C LEU A 7 12.05 -5.52 -24.53
N PHE A 8 11.57 -5.96 -25.70
CA PHE A 8 10.15 -6.00 -26.03
C PHE A 8 9.52 -7.39 -25.90
N GLU A 9 10.32 -8.44 -25.79
CA GLU A 9 9.86 -9.82 -25.63
C GLU A 9 8.79 -10.00 -24.53
N PRO A 10 8.92 -9.41 -23.31
CA PRO A 10 7.93 -9.58 -22.25
C PRO A 10 6.53 -9.10 -22.63
N TYR A 11 6.47 -8.10 -23.51
CA TYR A 11 5.20 -7.49 -23.91
C TYR A 11 4.38 -8.33 -24.90
N GLU A 12 4.93 -9.38 -25.45
CA GLU A 12 4.20 -10.36 -26.24
C GLU A 12 3.28 -11.21 -25.37
N PHE A 13 3.66 -11.42 -24.10
CA PHE A 13 2.89 -12.23 -23.16
C PHE A 13 1.73 -11.44 -22.51
N GLN A 14 0.52 -11.95 -22.64
CA GLN A 14 -0.67 -11.32 -22.09
C GLN A 14 -0.60 -11.20 -20.55
N PHE A 15 -0.09 -12.23 -19.86
CA PHE A 15 0.04 -12.20 -18.39
C PHE A 15 0.97 -11.07 -17.94
N PHE A 16 2.06 -10.85 -18.67
CA PHE A 16 3.02 -9.79 -18.35
C PHE A 16 2.38 -8.41 -18.52
N ARG A 17 1.71 -8.16 -19.66
CA ARG A 17 1.00 -6.89 -19.90
C ARG A 17 -0.03 -6.60 -18.84
N ASN A 18 -0.85 -7.60 -18.49
CA ASN A 18 -1.85 -7.47 -17.45
C ASN A 18 -1.21 -7.19 -16.08
N GLY A 19 -0.17 -7.94 -15.73
CA GLY A 19 0.58 -7.76 -14.49
C GLY A 19 1.24 -6.39 -14.40
N LEU A 20 1.85 -5.91 -15.50
CA LEU A 20 2.47 -4.60 -15.59
C LEU A 20 1.46 -3.46 -15.39
N ILE A 21 0.29 -3.55 -16.02
CA ILE A 21 -0.78 -2.55 -15.86
C ILE A 21 -1.25 -2.52 -14.41
N VAL A 22 -1.58 -3.69 -13.85
CA VAL A 22 -2.08 -3.78 -12.47
C VAL A 22 -1.04 -3.31 -11.46
N SER A 23 0.22 -3.74 -11.58
CA SER A 23 1.28 -3.34 -10.65
C SER A 23 1.57 -1.83 -10.72
N THR A 24 1.58 -1.25 -11.92
CA THR A 24 1.78 0.19 -12.10
C THR A 24 0.66 1.03 -11.50
N ILE A 25 -0.61 0.65 -11.75
CA ILE A 25 -1.77 1.33 -11.15
C ILE A 25 -1.77 1.14 -9.62
N ALA A 26 -1.46 -0.07 -9.13
CA ALA A 26 -1.37 -0.36 -7.72
C ALA A 26 -0.25 0.45 -7.04
N GLY A 27 0.91 0.58 -7.68
CA GLY A 27 2.02 1.41 -7.21
C GLY A 27 1.63 2.88 -7.09
N ALA A 28 0.95 3.43 -8.10
CA ALA A 28 0.41 4.79 -8.04
C ALA A 28 -0.60 4.97 -6.90
N LEU A 29 -1.54 4.04 -6.76
CA LEU A 29 -2.57 4.09 -5.73
C LEU A 29 -1.98 3.95 -4.32
N CYS A 30 -1.08 2.99 -4.12
CA CYS A 30 -0.37 2.80 -2.85
C CYS A 30 0.48 4.03 -2.52
N GLY A 31 1.19 4.62 -3.48
CA GLY A 31 1.92 5.87 -3.31
C GLY A 31 1.02 7.03 -2.89
N LEU A 32 -0.17 7.16 -3.50
CA LEU A 32 -1.15 8.20 -3.16
C LEU A 32 -1.66 8.06 -1.73
N LEU A 33 -2.11 6.86 -1.35
CA LEU A 33 -2.62 6.59 0.00
C LEU A 33 -1.49 6.59 1.03
N GLY A 34 -0.29 6.18 0.64
CA GLY A 34 0.92 6.18 1.42
C GLY A 34 1.31 7.56 1.97
N VAL A 35 1.00 8.64 1.25
CA VAL A 35 1.20 10.01 1.75
C VAL A 35 0.49 10.20 3.10
N PHE A 36 -0.76 9.74 3.21
CA PHE A 36 -1.52 9.84 4.45
C PHE A 36 -1.01 8.89 5.52
N VAL A 37 -0.54 7.71 5.12
CA VAL A 37 0.07 6.72 6.01
C VAL A 37 1.29 7.32 6.71
N ILE A 38 2.22 7.89 5.94
CA ILE A 38 3.46 8.50 6.47
C ILE A 38 3.15 9.75 7.30
N LEU A 39 2.30 10.65 6.80
CA LEU A 39 1.99 11.91 7.50
C LEU A 39 1.23 11.69 8.83
N ARG A 40 0.52 10.58 8.97
CA ARG A 40 -0.22 10.23 10.19
C ARG A 40 0.55 9.29 11.12
N GLY A 41 1.79 8.91 10.78
CA GLY A 41 2.61 8.02 11.58
C GLY A 41 2.05 6.59 11.68
N MET A 42 1.40 6.09 10.63
CA MET A 42 0.79 4.76 10.57
C MET A 42 1.58 3.80 9.67
N SER A 43 2.91 3.81 9.75
CA SER A 43 3.77 3.09 8.80
C SER A 43 3.54 1.58 8.77
N TYR A 44 3.06 1.00 9.86
CA TYR A 44 2.72 -0.43 9.95
C TYR A 44 1.34 -0.79 9.40
N ILE A 45 0.50 0.17 8.99
CA ILE A 45 -0.89 -0.08 8.59
C ILE A 45 -0.99 -1.02 7.37
N GLY A 46 -0.10 -0.87 6.39
CA GLY A 46 -0.08 -1.71 5.19
C GLY A 46 0.16 -3.18 5.52
N HIS A 47 1.18 -3.45 6.33
CA HIS A 47 1.52 -4.79 6.79
C HIS A 47 0.40 -5.39 7.66
N GLY A 48 -0.05 -4.62 8.64
CA GLY A 48 -1.09 -5.06 9.55
C GLY A 48 -2.41 -5.38 8.85
N LEU A 49 -2.95 -4.46 8.04
CA LEU A 49 -4.20 -4.69 7.32
C LEU A 49 -4.11 -5.85 6.31
N SER A 50 -2.94 -6.09 5.71
CA SER A 50 -2.75 -7.27 4.86
C SER A 50 -2.96 -8.56 5.63
N HIS A 51 -2.46 -8.66 6.84
CA HIS A 51 -2.71 -9.80 7.72
C HIS A 51 -4.18 -9.89 8.17
N ALA A 52 -4.83 -8.76 8.44
CA ALA A 52 -6.25 -8.76 8.79
C ALA A 52 -7.12 -9.23 7.62
N VAL A 53 -6.87 -8.74 6.41
CA VAL A 53 -7.56 -9.17 5.19
C VAL A 53 -7.36 -10.66 4.94
N PHE A 54 -6.16 -11.19 5.16
CA PHE A 54 -5.88 -12.62 5.11
C PHE A 54 -6.71 -13.41 6.13
N GLY A 55 -6.84 -12.92 7.37
CA GLY A 55 -7.69 -13.53 8.40
C GLY A 55 -9.14 -13.65 7.95
N GLY A 56 -9.69 -12.59 7.35
CA GLY A 56 -11.04 -12.60 6.78
C GLY A 56 -11.19 -13.55 5.58
N ALA A 57 -10.18 -13.62 4.74
CA ALA A 57 -10.12 -14.56 3.62
C ALA A 57 -10.15 -16.02 4.09
N ALA A 58 -9.36 -16.32 5.13
CA ALA A 58 -9.32 -17.63 5.75
C ALA A 58 -10.68 -18.01 6.37
N ALA A 59 -11.29 -17.10 7.11
CA ALA A 59 -12.64 -17.31 7.68
C ALA A 59 -13.67 -17.59 6.57
N SER A 60 -13.63 -16.84 5.48
CA SER A 60 -14.55 -17.00 4.35
C SER A 60 -14.37 -18.36 3.65
N ALA A 61 -13.14 -18.83 3.52
CA ALA A 61 -12.85 -20.14 2.94
C ALA A 61 -13.46 -21.27 3.80
N VAL A 62 -13.37 -21.17 5.13
CA VAL A 62 -13.97 -22.12 6.07
C VAL A 62 -15.50 -22.08 6.01
N MET A 63 -16.08 -20.88 5.96
CA MET A 63 -17.54 -20.69 5.91
C MET A 63 -18.15 -20.94 4.52
N LYS A 64 -17.32 -21.28 3.51
CA LYS A 64 -17.71 -21.49 2.11
C LYS A 64 -18.46 -20.29 1.48
N VAL A 65 -18.15 -19.09 1.95
CA VAL A 65 -18.63 -17.83 1.37
C VAL A 65 -17.62 -17.26 0.38
N ASN A 66 -18.06 -16.24 -0.37
CA ASN A 66 -17.19 -15.62 -1.35
C ASN A 66 -15.94 -15.03 -0.67
N TYR A 67 -14.77 -15.52 -1.08
CA TYR A 67 -13.46 -15.13 -0.55
C TYR A 67 -13.23 -13.62 -0.53
N PHE A 68 -13.57 -12.93 -1.63
CA PHE A 68 -13.35 -11.49 -1.74
C PHE A 68 -14.30 -10.68 -0.86
N LEU A 69 -15.57 -11.10 -0.75
CA LEU A 69 -16.52 -10.41 0.11
C LEU A 69 -16.11 -10.49 1.58
N GLY A 70 -15.77 -11.69 2.05
CA GLY A 70 -15.39 -11.84 3.45
C GLY A 70 -14.06 -11.19 3.79
N ALA A 71 -13.05 -11.32 2.93
CA ALA A 71 -11.78 -10.63 3.09
C ALA A 71 -11.94 -9.11 3.10
N GLY A 72 -12.79 -8.57 2.21
CA GLY A 72 -13.06 -7.14 2.11
C GLY A 72 -13.81 -6.60 3.33
N ILE A 73 -14.89 -7.26 3.74
CA ILE A 73 -15.67 -6.87 4.92
C ILE A 73 -14.78 -6.91 6.16
N TRP A 74 -14.01 -7.99 6.35
CA TRP A 74 -13.13 -8.14 7.50
C TRP A 74 -11.99 -7.12 7.52
N GLY A 75 -11.40 -6.83 6.36
CA GLY A 75 -10.38 -5.78 6.21
C GLY A 75 -10.92 -4.39 6.59
N VAL A 76 -12.10 -4.03 6.09
CA VAL A 76 -12.76 -2.76 6.44
C VAL A 76 -13.11 -2.71 7.93
N VAL A 77 -13.69 -3.78 8.49
CA VAL A 77 -14.01 -3.88 9.93
C VAL A 77 -12.75 -3.73 10.77
N SER A 78 -11.66 -4.39 10.40
CA SER A 78 -10.36 -4.27 11.08
C SER A 78 -9.82 -2.84 11.00
N GLY A 79 -9.90 -2.19 9.85
CA GLY A 79 -9.53 -0.78 9.69
C GLY A 79 -10.35 0.15 10.58
N LEU A 80 -11.66 -0.05 10.66
CA LEU A 80 -12.55 0.73 11.53
C LEU A 80 -12.27 0.48 13.02
N LEU A 81 -11.94 -0.75 13.40
CA LEU A 81 -11.52 -1.10 14.76
C LEU A 81 -10.21 -0.39 15.13
N ILE A 82 -9.23 -0.41 14.23
CA ILE A 82 -7.96 0.33 14.40
C ILE A 82 -8.26 1.81 14.62
N ALA A 83 -9.08 2.44 13.75
CA ALA A 83 -9.44 3.85 13.91
C ALA A 83 -10.09 4.14 15.27
N ARG A 84 -10.96 3.25 15.74
CA ARG A 84 -11.65 3.42 17.02
C ARG A 84 -10.71 3.28 18.21
N VAL A 85 -9.81 2.28 18.18
CA VAL A 85 -8.85 2.01 19.26
C VAL A 85 -7.79 3.12 19.33
N ALA A 86 -7.22 3.50 18.20
CA ALA A 86 -6.21 4.57 18.11
C ALA A 86 -6.72 5.93 18.61
N ARG A 87 -8.02 6.21 18.46
CA ARG A 87 -8.63 7.47 18.94
C ARG A 87 -8.61 7.63 20.46
N ARG A 88 -8.59 6.55 21.22
CA ARG A 88 -8.62 6.62 22.69
C ARG A 88 -7.33 7.18 23.30
N ARG A 89 -6.30 7.47 22.48
CA ARG A 89 -4.99 8.03 22.86
C ARG A 89 -4.27 7.30 24.01
N VAL A 90 -4.82 6.20 24.52
CA VAL A 90 -4.21 5.40 25.59
C VAL A 90 -3.04 4.60 25.06
N ILE A 91 -3.19 4.12 23.81
CA ILE A 91 -2.15 3.42 23.06
C ILE A 91 -1.94 4.14 21.73
N GLY A 92 -0.70 4.16 21.24
CA GLY A 92 -0.38 4.77 19.95
C GLY A 92 -1.06 4.03 18.77
N ALA A 93 -1.11 4.68 17.61
CA ALA A 93 -1.72 4.12 16.40
C ALA A 93 -1.06 2.78 16.00
N ASP A 94 0.27 2.68 16.09
CA ASP A 94 1.00 1.47 15.74
C ASP A 94 0.68 0.29 16.68
N ALA A 95 0.51 0.54 17.98
CA ALA A 95 0.08 -0.49 18.92
C ALA A 95 -1.36 -0.97 18.63
N ALA A 96 -2.27 -0.05 18.30
CA ALA A 96 -3.63 -0.39 17.90
C ALA A 96 -3.66 -1.26 16.61
N ILE A 97 -2.83 -0.89 15.63
CA ILE A 97 -2.63 -1.67 14.41
C ILE A 97 -2.13 -3.06 14.78
N GLY A 98 -1.05 -3.17 15.54
CA GLY A 98 -0.45 -4.45 15.92
C GLY A 98 -1.45 -5.39 16.58
N VAL A 99 -2.17 -4.93 17.61
CA VAL A 99 -3.13 -5.76 18.34
C VAL A 99 -4.27 -6.25 17.46
N VAL A 100 -4.93 -5.34 16.74
CA VAL A 100 -6.10 -5.70 15.91
C VAL A 100 -5.72 -6.65 14.78
N THR A 101 -4.61 -6.40 14.12
CA THR A 101 -4.21 -7.18 12.95
C THR A 101 -3.64 -8.54 13.34
N THR A 102 -2.85 -8.62 14.41
CA THR A 102 -2.33 -9.89 14.92
C THR A 102 -3.46 -10.78 15.41
N ALA A 103 -4.43 -10.22 16.15
CA ALA A 103 -5.61 -10.96 16.57
C ALA A 103 -6.44 -11.48 15.39
N SER A 104 -6.63 -10.63 14.36
CA SER A 104 -7.35 -11.03 13.13
C SER A 104 -6.63 -12.14 12.38
N PHE A 105 -5.30 -12.06 12.25
CA PHE A 105 -4.48 -13.08 11.61
C PHE A 105 -4.52 -14.40 12.37
N ALA A 106 -4.35 -14.35 13.70
CA ALA A 106 -4.40 -15.52 14.56
C ALA A 106 -5.76 -16.21 14.51
N LEU A 107 -6.86 -15.44 14.47
CA LEU A 107 -8.20 -15.98 14.30
C LEU A 107 -8.33 -16.71 12.95
N GLY A 108 -7.87 -16.11 11.87
CA GLY A 108 -7.87 -16.73 10.54
C GLY A 108 -7.09 -18.03 10.51
N LEU A 109 -5.90 -18.05 11.11
CA LEU A 109 -5.05 -19.24 11.20
C LEU A 109 -5.72 -20.35 12.05
N ALA A 110 -6.28 -19.99 13.19
CA ALA A 110 -6.99 -20.94 14.06
C ALA A 110 -8.20 -21.58 13.34
N LEU A 111 -8.97 -20.78 12.60
CA LEU A 111 -10.09 -21.29 11.81
C LEU A 111 -9.61 -22.23 10.69
N MET A 112 -8.54 -21.86 9.97
CA MET A 112 -7.95 -22.72 8.94
C MET A 112 -7.43 -24.03 9.51
N ASN A 113 -6.73 -24.00 10.63
CA ASN A 113 -6.19 -25.21 11.27
C ASN A 113 -7.32 -26.13 11.78
N ARG A 114 -8.41 -25.56 12.27
CA ARG A 114 -9.50 -26.35 12.86
C ARG A 114 -10.46 -26.93 11.82
N TYR A 115 -10.74 -26.17 10.75
CA TYR A 115 -11.84 -26.46 9.82
C TYR A 115 -11.41 -26.42 8.35
N GLY A 116 -10.20 -25.92 8.02
CA GLY A 116 -9.74 -25.75 6.65
C GLY A 116 -9.16 -27.02 6.10
N GLN A 117 -9.47 -27.31 4.83
CA GLN A 117 -8.67 -28.22 4.03
C GLN A 117 -7.51 -27.40 3.45
N ALA A 118 -6.28 -27.77 3.77
CA ALA A 118 -5.04 -27.08 3.40
C ALA A 118 -4.83 -27.11 1.87
N SER A 119 -5.42 -26.18 1.13
CA SER A 119 -5.33 -26.18 -0.32
C SER A 119 -4.79 -24.91 -1.00
N LYS A 120 -4.44 -23.88 -0.23
CA LYS A 120 -3.78 -22.69 -0.82
C LYS A 120 -2.53 -22.36 -0.04
N SER A 121 -1.39 -22.35 -0.75
CA SER A 121 -0.11 -21.99 -0.14
C SER A 121 -0.16 -20.55 0.38
N ILE A 122 0.17 -20.35 1.64
CA ILE A 122 0.32 -19.03 2.27
C ILE A 122 1.33 -18.18 1.48
N GLU A 123 2.32 -18.83 0.88
CA GLU A 123 3.33 -18.21 0.01
C GLU A 123 2.71 -17.44 -1.17
N ALA A 124 1.70 -18.00 -1.83
CA ALA A 124 1.03 -17.33 -2.95
C ALA A 124 0.32 -16.03 -2.54
N VAL A 125 -0.12 -15.92 -1.29
CA VAL A 125 -0.73 -14.70 -0.76
C VAL A 125 0.35 -13.68 -0.38
N LEU A 126 1.49 -14.13 0.14
CA LEU A 126 2.58 -13.25 0.56
C LEU A 126 3.30 -12.61 -0.64
N PHE A 127 3.64 -13.40 -1.63
CA PHE A 127 4.42 -12.95 -2.79
C PHE A 127 3.57 -12.52 -3.99
N GLY A 128 2.29 -12.86 -4.00
CA GLY A 128 1.41 -12.63 -5.15
C GLY A 128 1.73 -13.58 -6.32
N SER A 129 0.96 -13.45 -7.39
CA SER A 129 1.20 -14.20 -8.63
C SER A 129 0.80 -13.36 -9.83
N VAL A 130 1.81 -12.86 -10.53
CA VAL A 130 1.62 -12.10 -11.77
C VAL A 130 1.07 -12.99 -12.90
N LEU A 131 1.42 -14.29 -12.89
CA LEU A 131 1.00 -15.24 -13.93
C LEU A 131 -0.52 -15.46 -13.99
N GLY A 132 -1.24 -15.21 -12.87
CA GLY A 132 -2.68 -15.44 -12.77
C GLY A 132 -3.55 -14.21 -12.99
N VAL A 133 -3.00 -13.07 -13.43
CA VAL A 133 -3.70 -11.80 -13.57
C VAL A 133 -4.70 -11.84 -14.72
N LYS A 134 -5.97 -11.64 -14.39
CA LYS A 134 -7.07 -11.57 -15.34
C LYS A 134 -7.42 -10.12 -15.66
N VAL A 135 -8.08 -9.91 -16.79
CA VAL A 135 -8.62 -8.59 -17.16
C VAL A 135 -9.57 -8.03 -16.09
N ALA A 136 -10.31 -8.90 -15.40
CA ALA A 136 -11.16 -8.51 -14.28
C ALA A 136 -10.38 -7.86 -13.13
N ASP A 137 -9.14 -8.30 -12.87
CA ASP A 137 -8.28 -7.72 -11.85
C ASP A 137 -7.85 -6.30 -12.24
N ILE A 138 -7.61 -6.03 -13.54
CA ILE A 138 -7.33 -4.68 -14.06
C ILE A 138 -8.50 -3.74 -13.78
N TYR A 139 -9.72 -4.16 -14.11
CA TYR A 139 -10.92 -3.35 -13.84
C TYR A 139 -11.11 -3.09 -12.35
N ALA A 140 -10.91 -4.10 -11.50
CA ALA A 140 -11.06 -3.97 -10.06
C ALA A 140 -10.06 -2.97 -9.48
N VAL A 141 -8.76 -3.09 -9.85
CA VAL A 141 -7.71 -2.18 -9.37
C VAL A 141 -7.91 -0.77 -9.92
N SER A 142 -8.28 -0.63 -11.20
CA SER A 142 -8.55 0.67 -11.82
C SER A 142 -9.75 1.38 -11.17
N LEU A 143 -10.82 0.65 -10.86
CA LEU A 143 -11.97 1.20 -10.14
C LEU A 143 -11.57 1.72 -8.76
N VAL A 144 -10.83 0.91 -7.99
CA VAL A 144 -10.37 1.31 -6.65
C VAL A 144 -9.39 2.49 -6.73
N ALA A 145 -8.52 2.53 -7.75
CA ALA A 145 -7.62 3.66 -7.98
C ALA A 145 -8.40 4.94 -8.30
N PHE A 146 -9.42 4.85 -9.14
CA PHE A 146 -10.30 5.98 -9.44
C PHE A 146 -11.05 6.46 -8.19
N LEU A 147 -11.61 5.55 -7.39
CA LEU A 147 -12.27 5.90 -6.13
C LEU A 147 -11.30 6.53 -5.14
N GLY A 148 -10.08 6.00 -5.01
CA GLY A 148 -9.03 6.56 -4.16
C GLY A 148 -8.65 7.98 -4.58
N LEU A 149 -8.46 8.19 -5.88
CA LEU A 149 -8.20 9.52 -6.44
C LEU A 149 -9.37 10.47 -6.19
N ALA A 150 -10.60 10.02 -6.43
CA ALA A 150 -11.81 10.81 -6.18
C ALA A 150 -11.92 11.22 -4.69
N VAL A 151 -11.69 10.29 -3.76
CA VAL A 151 -11.68 10.58 -2.32
C VAL A 151 -10.63 11.63 -1.98
N VAL A 152 -9.43 11.53 -2.55
CA VAL A 152 -8.35 12.50 -2.28
C VAL A 152 -8.66 13.86 -2.88
N VAL A 153 -9.14 13.92 -4.11
CA VAL A 153 -9.44 15.19 -4.81
C VAL A 153 -10.65 15.89 -4.17
N LEU A 154 -11.77 15.18 -4.01
CA LEU A 154 -13.00 15.75 -3.44
C LEU A 154 -12.87 16.02 -1.94
N GLY A 155 -12.08 15.19 -1.24
CA GLY A 155 -11.82 15.32 0.19
C GLY A 155 -10.57 16.15 0.54
N TYR A 156 -9.90 16.77 -0.42
CA TYR A 156 -8.58 17.40 -0.25
C TYR A 156 -8.46 18.26 1.01
N ARG A 157 -9.36 19.24 1.18
CA ARG A 157 -9.37 20.13 2.36
C ARG A 157 -9.60 19.36 3.67
N LYS A 158 -10.56 18.44 3.68
CA LYS A 158 -10.88 17.63 4.86
C LYS A 158 -9.73 16.72 5.26
N LEU A 159 -9.08 16.10 4.27
CA LEU A 159 -7.89 15.25 4.45
C LEU A 159 -6.70 16.08 4.95
N LEU A 160 -6.47 17.25 4.38
CA LEU A 160 -5.41 18.17 4.78
C LEU A 160 -5.56 18.55 6.28
N PHE A 161 -6.71 19.14 6.66
CA PHE A 161 -6.94 19.55 8.05
C PHE A 161 -6.86 18.37 9.02
N SER A 162 -7.54 17.25 8.71
CA SER A 162 -7.53 16.07 9.60
C SER A 162 -6.17 15.41 9.74
N THR A 163 -5.24 15.66 8.81
CA THR A 163 -3.89 15.06 8.83
C THR A 163 -2.92 15.91 9.63
N PHE A 164 -2.99 17.24 9.52
CA PHE A 164 -2.02 18.14 10.17
C PHE A 164 -2.49 18.66 11.52
N ASP A 165 -3.78 18.93 11.68
CA ASP A 165 -4.32 19.45 12.94
C ASP A 165 -5.77 18.96 13.14
N ARG A 166 -5.92 18.03 14.06
CA ARG A 166 -7.24 17.44 14.38
C ARG A 166 -8.16 18.43 15.09
N ASP A 167 -7.61 19.32 15.89
CA ASP A 167 -8.40 20.25 16.69
C ASP A 167 -8.94 21.37 15.78
N VAL A 168 -8.09 21.90 14.90
CA VAL A 168 -8.51 22.82 13.83
C VAL A 168 -9.53 22.18 12.88
N ALA A 169 -9.36 20.91 12.53
CA ALA A 169 -10.32 20.20 11.72
C ALA A 169 -11.71 20.11 12.38
N GLN A 170 -11.77 19.85 13.69
CA GLN A 170 -13.03 19.79 14.44
C GLN A 170 -13.73 21.14 14.51
N VAL A 171 -12.99 22.21 14.81
CA VAL A 171 -13.53 23.59 14.81
C VAL A 171 -14.01 24.00 13.42
N SER A 172 -13.35 23.51 12.36
CA SER A 172 -13.76 23.70 10.95
C SER A 172 -14.92 22.80 10.51
N ASN A 173 -15.64 22.19 11.44
CA ASN A 173 -16.79 21.30 11.21
C ASN A 173 -16.45 20.05 10.35
N VAL A 174 -15.18 19.59 10.37
CA VAL A 174 -14.76 18.38 9.70
C VAL A 174 -14.98 17.17 10.63
N ARG A 175 -15.77 16.21 10.18
CA ARG A 175 -15.95 14.94 10.91
C ARG A 175 -14.69 14.07 10.77
N VAL A 176 -13.66 14.36 11.58
CA VAL A 176 -12.36 13.67 11.55
C VAL A 176 -12.52 12.14 11.57
N SER A 177 -13.48 11.64 12.35
CA SER A 177 -13.77 10.21 12.45
C SER A 177 -14.21 9.59 11.13
N LEU A 178 -15.01 10.31 10.36
CA LEU A 178 -15.47 9.86 9.04
C LEU A 178 -14.29 9.85 8.04
N VAL A 179 -13.47 10.89 8.06
CA VAL A 179 -12.30 11.01 7.18
C VAL A 179 -11.30 9.87 7.44
N GLU A 180 -11.05 9.55 8.71
CA GLU A 180 -10.21 8.40 9.10
C GLU A 180 -10.81 7.07 8.65
N ALA A 181 -12.11 6.88 8.88
CA ALA A 181 -12.80 5.66 8.47
C ALA A 181 -12.76 5.45 6.95
N VAL A 182 -13.01 6.51 6.17
CA VAL A 182 -12.93 6.46 4.71
C VAL A 182 -11.52 6.14 4.23
N LEU A 183 -10.50 6.79 4.83
CA LEU A 183 -9.10 6.54 4.46
C LEU A 183 -8.70 5.08 4.74
N LEU A 184 -9.01 4.56 5.92
CA LEU A 184 -8.68 3.17 6.28
C LEU A 184 -9.48 2.15 5.46
N ALA A 185 -10.74 2.45 5.13
CA ALA A 185 -11.53 1.64 4.21
C ALA A 185 -10.92 1.61 2.81
N MET A 186 -10.42 2.76 2.30
CA MET A 186 -9.74 2.82 1.02
C MET A 186 -8.42 2.03 1.02
N ILE A 187 -7.62 2.10 2.09
CA ILE A 187 -6.41 1.29 2.24
C ILE A 187 -6.76 -0.20 2.27
N SER A 188 -7.77 -0.60 3.05
CA SER A 188 -8.23 -1.99 3.12
C SER A 188 -8.69 -2.51 1.76
N LEU A 189 -9.45 -1.69 1.02
CA LEU A 189 -9.94 -2.04 -0.31
C LEU A 189 -8.81 -2.15 -1.33
N THR A 190 -7.83 -1.26 -1.24
CA THR A 190 -6.61 -1.31 -2.06
C THR A 190 -5.86 -2.62 -1.82
N ILE A 191 -5.61 -2.97 -0.56
CA ILE A 191 -4.96 -4.22 -0.19
C ILE A 191 -5.74 -5.42 -0.75
N LEU A 192 -7.06 -5.43 -0.58
CA LEU A 192 -7.92 -6.52 -1.05
C LEU A 192 -7.77 -6.80 -2.55
N VAL A 193 -7.83 -5.74 -3.38
CA VAL A 193 -7.81 -5.90 -4.85
C VAL A 193 -6.41 -6.16 -5.39
N THR A 194 -5.36 -5.72 -4.68
CA THR A 194 -3.98 -5.82 -5.15
C THR A 194 -3.21 -7.01 -4.58
N MET A 195 -3.57 -7.52 -3.39
CA MET A 195 -2.81 -8.57 -2.69
C MET A 195 -2.64 -9.85 -3.51
N ARG A 196 -3.60 -10.16 -4.37
CA ARG A 196 -3.58 -11.36 -5.18
C ARG A 196 -2.55 -11.30 -6.29
N VAL A 197 -2.30 -10.10 -6.83
CA VAL A 197 -1.41 -9.86 -7.96
C VAL A 197 0.01 -9.57 -7.50
N ILE A 198 0.14 -8.60 -6.60
CA ILE A 198 1.46 -8.08 -6.19
C ILE A 198 1.92 -8.60 -4.83
N GLY A 199 1.06 -9.31 -4.09
CA GLY A 199 1.38 -9.84 -2.78
C GLY A 199 1.36 -8.83 -1.65
N THR A 200 1.23 -9.32 -0.42
CA THR A 200 1.09 -8.48 0.77
C THR A 200 2.38 -7.77 1.16
N LEU A 201 3.54 -8.39 0.89
CA LEU A 201 4.84 -7.80 1.18
C LEU A 201 5.09 -6.54 0.33
N LEU A 202 4.80 -6.63 -0.98
CA LEU A 202 4.99 -5.51 -1.88
C LEU A 202 4.02 -4.36 -1.58
N ILE A 203 2.76 -4.63 -1.23
CA ILE A 203 1.79 -3.60 -0.86
C ILE A 203 2.29 -2.81 0.36
N SER A 204 2.82 -3.51 1.37
CA SER A 204 3.35 -2.88 2.56
C SER A 204 4.50 -1.93 2.25
N ALA A 205 5.40 -2.33 1.35
CA ALA A 205 6.51 -1.51 0.89
C ALA A 205 6.03 -0.29 0.08
N LEU A 206 5.12 -0.50 -0.88
CA LEU A 206 4.57 0.56 -1.74
C LEU A 206 3.75 1.61 -0.98
N LEU A 207 3.13 1.26 0.14
CA LEU A 207 2.43 2.23 0.98
C LEU A 207 3.40 3.12 1.79
N VAL A 208 4.65 2.71 1.96
CA VAL A 208 5.59 3.41 2.84
C VAL A 208 6.72 4.06 2.03
N ILE A 209 7.44 3.28 1.21
CA ILE A 209 8.71 3.72 0.62
C ILE A 209 8.54 4.87 -0.38
N PRO A 210 7.59 4.84 -1.34
CA PRO A 210 7.40 5.96 -2.27
C PRO A 210 6.99 7.25 -1.55
N ALA A 211 6.13 7.16 -0.54
CA ALA A 211 5.69 8.30 0.24
C ALA A 211 6.79 8.87 1.15
N ALA A 212 7.60 8.02 1.77
CA ALA A 212 8.76 8.43 2.53
C ALA A 212 9.79 9.13 1.64
N SER A 213 10.09 8.55 0.47
CA SER A 213 10.98 9.17 -0.52
C SER A 213 10.47 10.55 -0.97
N ALA A 214 9.18 10.64 -1.30
CA ALA A 214 8.56 11.91 -1.67
C ALA A 214 8.64 12.94 -0.53
N ARG A 215 8.42 12.52 0.73
CA ARG A 215 8.49 13.41 1.90
C ARG A 215 9.86 14.02 2.10
N MET A 216 10.91 13.33 1.71
CA MET A 216 12.29 13.85 1.79
C MET A 216 12.60 14.87 0.69
N THR A 217 11.86 14.85 -0.42
CA THR A 217 12.07 15.79 -1.54
C THR A 217 11.28 17.08 -1.38
N THR A 218 10.12 17.05 -0.69
CA THR A 218 9.23 18.21 -0.57
C THR A 218 8.48 18.26 0.76
N ASN A 219 8.25 19.48 1.24
CA ASN A 219 7.40 19.76 2.40
C ASN A 219 5.96 20.17 2.00
N SER A 220 5.69 20.34 0.71
CA SER A 220 4.37 20.73 0.21
C SER A 220 3.45 19.53 0.11
N PHE A 221 2.31 19.57 0.81
CA PHE A 221 1.30 18.52 0.77
C PHE A 221 0.79 18.25 -0.65
N SER A 222 0.50 19.30 -1.41
CA SER A 222 0.06 19.13 -2.81
C SER A 222 1.11 18.43 -3.67
N ARG A 223 2.39 18.77 -3.52
CA ARG A 223 3.47 18.09 -4.26
C ARG A 223 3.63 16.63 -3.85
N LEU A 224 3.45 16.31 -2.57
CA LEU A 224 3.49 14.92 -2.09
C LEU A 224 2.47 14.05 -2.79
N LEU A 225 1.25 14.57 -3.01
CA LEU A 225 0.16 13.84 -3.66
C LEU A 225 0.42 13.54 -5.15
N TRP A 226 1.43 14.16 -5.76
CA TRP A 226 1.86 13.86 -7.13
C TRP A 226 3.17 13.06 -7.16
N VAL A 227 4.15 13.46 -6.35
CA VAL A 227 5.48 12.85 -6.37
C VAL A 227 5.44 11.40 -5.90
N SER A 228 4.72 11.12 -4.81
CA SER A 228 4.64 9.77 -4.27
C SER A 228 3.98 8.75 -5.22
N PRO A 229 2.81 9.01 -5.82
CA PRO A 229 2.24 8.13 -6.84
C PRO A 229 3.13 7.91 -8.05
N ILE A 230 3.84 8.96 -8.51
CA ILE A 230 4.77 8.85 -9.63
C ILE A 230 5.92 7.92 -9.28
N ILE A 231 6.53 8.06 -8.09
CA ILE A 231 7.58 7.15 -7.64
C ILE A 231 7.06 5.71 -7.63
N GLY A 232 5.92 5.44 -6.97
CA GLY A 232 5.36 4.09 -6.90
C GLY A 232 4.99 3.50 -8.26
N ALA A 233 4.45 4.29 -9.19
CA ALA A 233 4.15 3.83 -10.54
C ALA A 233 5.43 3.49 -11.33
N VAL A 234 6.43 4.37 -11.26
CA VAL A 234 7.70 4.23 -11.99
C VAL A 234 8.48 3.01 -11.47
N THR A 235 8.60 2.85 -10.17
CA THR A 235 9.30 1.70 -9.57
C THR A 235 8.59 0.39 -9.87
N CYS A 236 7.26 0.34 -9.87
CA CYS A 236 6.51 -0.84 -10.29
C CYS A 236 6.72 -1.15 -11.77
N PHE A 237 6.68 -0.14 -12.63
CA PHE A 237 6.87 -0.32 -14.07
C PHE A 237 8.27 -0.87 -14.38
N PHE A 238 9.32 -0.21 -13.91
CA PHE A 238 10.69 -0.65 -14.16
C PHE A 238 11.05 -1.92 -13.40
N GLY A 239 10.59 -2.07 -12.16
CA GLY A 239 10.84 -3.27 -11.36
C GLY A 239 10.20 -4.52 -11.96
N MET A 240 9.01 -4.40 -12.55
CA MET A 240 8.36 -5.49 -13.26
C MET A 240 9.14 -5.91 -14.52
N ASN A 241 9.61 -4.94 -15.32
CA ASN A 241 10.45 -5.22 -16.47
C ASN A 241 11.79 -5.86 -16.06
N LEU A 242 12.44 -5.30 -15.04
CA LEU A 242 13.70 -5.82 -14.53
C LEU A 242 13.57 -7.24 -14.00
N SER A 243 12.47 -7.53 -13.29
CA SER A 243 12.15 -8.86 -12.76
C SER A 243 12.10 -9.92 -13.86
N TYR A 244 11.50 -9.63 -15.00
CA TYR A 244 11.43 -10.55 -16.14
C TYR A 244 12.82 -10.88 -16.67
N HIS A 245 13.65 -9.87 -16.92
CA HIS A 245 14.98 -10.04 -17.47
C HIS A 245 15.99 -10.67 -16.49
N LEU A 246 15.77 -10.53 -15.18
CA LEU A 246 16.60 -11.15 -14.14
C LEU A 246 16.09 -12.52 -13.70
N ASP A 247 14.97 -12.98 -14.24
CA ASP A 247 14.29 -14.23 -13.82
C ASP A 247 14.07 -14.29 -12.30
N THR A 248 13.58 -13.19 -11.74
CA THR A 248 13.39 -13.03 -10.30
C THR A 248 11.94 -12.74 -9.95
N SER A 249 11.61 -12.82 -8.65
CA SER A 249 10.27 -12.44 -8.16
C SER A 249 9.99 -10.97 -8.43
N ALA A 250 8.88 -10.66 -9.11
CA ALA A 250 8.46 -9.29 -9.39
C ALA A 250 8.33 -8.44 -8.11
N SER A 251 7.73 -9.02 -7.06
CA SER A 251 7.56 -8.31 -5.79
C SER A 251 8.90 -7.96 -5.14
N ALA A 252 9.85 -8.89 -5.12
CA ALA A 252 11.17 -8.65 -4.54
C ALA A 252 11.96 -7.58 -5.33
N THR A 253 11.92 -7.65 -6.66
CA THR A 253 12.63 -6.71 -7.52
C THR A 253 12.08 -5.30 -7.40
N ILE A 254 10.74 -5.14 -7.34
CA ILE A 254 10.11 -3.83 -7.14
C ILE A 254 10.49 -3.25 -5.77
N ILE A 255 10.44 -4.07 -4.69
CA ILE A 255 10.83 -3.61 -3.34
C ILE A 255 12.29 -3.17 -3.30
N LEU A 256 13.20 -3.92 -3.92
CA LEU A 256 14.61 -3.56 -3.98
C LEU A 256 14.83 -2.26 -4.77
N LEU A 257 14.12 -2.08 -5.88
CA LEU A 257 14.18 -0.85 -6.66
C LEU A 257 13.64 0.36 -5.86
N ASP A 258 12.52 0.20 -5.16
CA ASP A 258 11.99 1.21 -4.24
C ASP A 258 13.00 1.57 -3.15
N ALA A 259 13.66 0.57 -2.55
CA ALA A 259 14.69 0.78 -1.53
C ALA A 259 15.91 1.54 -2.09
N ILE A 260 16.33 1.22 -3.31
CA ILE A 260 17.41 1.93 -4.00
C ILE A 260 17.02 3.40 -4.22
N VAL A 261 15.81 3.66 -4.74
CA VAL A 261 15.30 5.02 -4.93
C VAL A 261 15.27 5.79 -3.61
N PHE A 262 14.81 5.15 -2.52
CA PHE A 262 14.82 5.75 -1.20
C PHE A 262 16.23 6.11 -0.73
N ILE A 263 17.20 5.19 -0.88
CA ILE A 263 18.61 5.43 -0.48
C ILE A 263 19.20 6.60 -1.27
N ILE A 264 18.96 6.65 -2.59
CA ILE A 264 19.43 7.76 -3.45
C ILE A 264 18.84 9.09 -2.98
N VAL A 265 17.52 9.14 -2.76
CA VAL A 265 16.84 10.34 -2.28
C VAL A 265 17.35 10.75 -0.90
N TYR A 266 17.56 9.78 0.00
CA TYR A 266 18.12 10.03 1.33
C TYR A 266 19.52 10.66 1.27
N ALA A 267 20.40 10.11 0.45
CA ALA A 267 21.76 10.63 0.28
C ALA A 267 21.75 12.07 -0.28
N ILE A 268 20.90 12.34 -1.29
CA ILE A 268 20.77 13.69 -1.88
C ILE A 268 20.17 14.69 -0.89
N ALA A 269 19.13 14.29 -0.16
CA ALA A 269 18.50 15.16 0.85
C ALA A 269 19.44 15.47 2.01
N GLY A 270 20.24 14.49 2.45
CA GLY A 270 21.25 14.63 3.50
C GLY A 270 22.35 15.64 3.12
N THR A 271 22.85 15.58 1.87
CA THR A 271 23.87 16.51 1.38
C THR A 271 23.30 17.94 1.25
N ARG A 272 22.06 18.08 0.79
CA ARG A 272 21.37 19.39 0.69
C ARG A 272 21.18 20.06 2.04
N ASN A 273 20.82 19.32 3.06
CA ASN A 273 20.64 19.86 4.42
C ASN A 273 21.99 20.28 5.03
N ARG A 274 23.05 19.52 4.84
CA ARG A 274 24.41 19.88 5.29
C ARG A 274 24.91 21.16 4.60
N ALA A 275 24.71 21.28 3.29
CA ALA A 275 25.08 22.49 2.55
C ALA A 275 24.34 23.73 3.05
N LYS A 276 23.03 23.58 3.38
CA LYS A 276 22.21 24.66 3.91
C LYS A 276 22.63 25.09 5.31
N MET A 277 23.01 24.15 6.18
CA MET A 277 23.53 24.42 7.52
C MET A 277 24.91 25.10 7.45
N ALA A 278 25.77 24.68 6.56
CA ALA A 278 27.10 25.31 6.34
C ALA A 278 26.96 26.76 5.86
N SER A 279 25.98 27.06 4.99
CA SER A 279 25.76 28.43 4.51
C SER A 279 25.16 29.37 5.57
N LEU A 280 24.46 28.82 6.58
CA LEU A 280 23.90 29.61 7.70
C LEU A 280 24.89 29.81 8.85
N GLY A 281 25.93 28.98 8.95
CA GLY A 281 26.99 29.10 9.94
C GLY A 281 28.09 30.15 9.59
N HIS A 282 27.97 30.79 8.45
CA HIS A 282 28.84 31.89 7.99
C HIS A 282 28.19 33.28 8.10
N LEU A 283 27.01 33.40 8.74
CA LEU A 283 26.34 34.64 9.13
C LEU A 283 26.43 34.83 10.64
#